data_c19447252f012f8b45cd2e814125d821
#
_entry.id   c19447252f012f8b45cd2e814125d821
#
_cell.length_a   1.000
_cell.length_b   1.000
_cell.length_c   1.000
_cell.angle_alpha   90.00
_cell.angle_beta   90.00
_cell.angle_gamma   90.00
#
_symmetry.space_group_name_H-M   'P 1'
#
loop_
_entity.id
_entity.type
_entity.pdbx_description
1 polymer ?
#
loop_
_entity_poly.entity_id
_entity_poly.type
_entity_poly.pdbx_seq_one_letter_code
_entity_poly.pdbx_strand_id
1 'polypeptide(L)'
;CQSTQDKSKEIGAKGSNAFKQKGLTITKSSTDVTIASRTLLTDENGSAVVLELRNRTPTPLASVPVSINLENARGRSVFKNDAPGLEPSLVAAPLVAGGTTTLWVNDQVQADEPPRRVVAKGGAAKPVTGDVPKLSIERLKLEQDPVDGTLASGKIKNDSGVLQRKLVIYAVARKGGRIVAAGRAGVDRLKPGKKAGFAIFFIGNPKGAKLEVFAPPTVLA
;
A
#
# COMPACT_ATOMS: atom_id res chain seq x y z
N CYS A 1 24.27 -24.83 -11.28
CA CYS A 1 22.86 -25.27 -11.39
C CYS A 1 22.35 -25.60 -10.00
N GLN A 2 21.37 -24.86 -9.51
CA GLN A 2 20.69 -25.20 -8.24
C GLN A 2 19.81 -26.44 -8.49
N SER A 3 19.95 -27.45 -7.64
CA SER A 3 19.14 -28.65 -7.71
C SER A 3 17.70 -28.38 -7.26
N THR A 4 16.75 -29.24 -7.68
CA THR A 4 15.35 -29.16 -7.24
C THR A 4 15.23 -29.28 -5.71
N GLN A 5 16.15 -30.04 -5.08
CA GLN A 5 16.23 -30.17 -3.63
C GLN A 5 16.68 -28.86 -2.93
N ASP A 6 17.60 -28.11 -3.53
CA ASP A 6 18.05 -26.81 -2.98
C ASP A 6 16.93 -25.78 -3.06
N LYS A 7 16.16 -25.76 -4.15
CA LYS A 7 14.97 -24.90 -4.27
C LYS A 7 13.89 -25.29 -3.25
N SER A 8 13.62 -26.56 -3.05
CA SER A 8 12.66 -27.03 -2.05
C SER A 8 13.07 -26.67 -0.62
N LYS A 9 14.37 -26.78 -0.28
CA LYS A 9 14.92 -26.34 1.01
C LYS A 9 14.80 -24.84 1.19
N GLU A 10 15.08 -24.05 0.14
CA GLU A 10 14.96 -22.60 0.19
C GLU A 10 13.49 -22.14 0.37
N ILE A 11 12.55 -22.77 -0.31
CA ILE A 11 11.10 -22.53 -0.17
C ILE A 11 10.64 -22.93 1.25
N GLY A 12 11.07 -24.10 1.74
CA GLY A 12 10.78 -24.56 3.10
C GLY A 12 11.35 -23.64 4.16
N ALA A 13 12.58 -23.14 3.99
CA ALA A 13 13.20 -22.18 4.90
C ALA A 13 12.51 -20.81 4.88
N LYS A 14 12.09 -20.33 3.71
CA LYS A 14 11.30 -19.09 3.60
C LYS A 14 9.92 -19.24 4.26
N GLY A 15 9.25 -20.38 4.07
CA GLY A 15 7.98 -20.69 4.73
C GLY A 15 8.13 -20.75 6.27
N SER A 16 9.12 -21.50 6.78
CA SER A 16 9.35 -21.61 8.23
C SER A 16 9.77 -20.28 8.88
N ASN A 17 10.48 -19.41 8.16
CA ASN A 17 10.83 -18.08 8.65
C ASN A 17 9.63 -17.12 8.65
N ALA A 18 8.70 -17.24 7.69
CA ALA A 18 7.46 -16.48 7.71
C ALA A 18 6.61 -16.79 8.95
N PHE A 19 6.50 -18.05 9.34
CA PHE A 19 5.79 -18.46 10.57
C PHE A 19 6.49 -18.03 11.87
N LYS A 20 7.79 -17.74 11.84
CA LYS A 20 8.54 -17.23 13.00
C LYS A 20 8.45 -15.71 13.15
N GLN A 21 8.02 -15.00 12.11
CA GLN A 21 7.82 -13.56 12.18
C GLN A 21 6.57 -13.26 12.99
N LYS A 22 6.70 -12.37 13.99
CA LYS A 22 5.53 -11.85 14.70
C LYS A 22 4.77 -10.94 13.74
N GLY A 23 3.47 -11.12 13.65
CA GLY A 23 2.59 -10.20 12.95
C GLY A 23 2.62 -8.80 13.55
N LEU A 24 2.12 -7.83 12.79
CA LEU A 24 2.11 -6.44 13.24
C LEU A 24 1.22 -6.25 14.47
N THR A 25 1.80 -5.73 15.55
CA THR A 25 1.05 -5.32 16.74
C THR A 25 1.36 -3.87 17.07
N ILE A 26 0.34 -3.00 17.00
CA ILE A 26 0.41 -1.60 17.44
C ILE A 26 -0.37 -1.48 18.74
N THR A 27 0.34 -1.48 19.85
CA THR A 27 -0.28 -1.33 21.20
C THR A 27 -0.71 0.10 21.45
N LYS A 28 0.11 1.10 21.07
CA LYS A 28 -0.16 2.52 21.24
C LYS A 28 -0.05 3.26 19.90
N SER A 29 -1.07 4.06 19.58
CA SER A 29 -1.03 4.93 18.40
C SER A 29 0.06 5.99 18.53
N SER A 30 0.71 6.33 17.43
CA SER A 30 1.64 7.45 17.36
C SER A 30 0.92 8.79 17.55
N THR A 31 1.61 9.74 18.16
CA THR A 31 1.19 11.15 18.20
C THR A 31 1.65 11.91 16.95
N ASP A 32 2.69 11.42 16.30
CA ASP A 32 3.34 12.05 15.14
C ASP A 32 2.58 11.78 13.83
N VAL A 33 1.93 10.61 13.75
CA VAL A 33 1.10 10.22 12.60
C VAL A 33 -0.32 9.98 13.05
N THR A 34 -1.25 10.73 12.46
CA THR A 34 -2.69 10.56 12.69
C THR A 34 -3.39 10.06 11.44
N ILE A 35 -4.47 9.32 11.63
CA ILE A 35 -5.33 8.87 10.53
C ILE A 35 -6.41 9.94 10.33
N ALA A 36 -6.26 10.76 9.29
CA ALA A 36 -7.17 11.86 8.98
C ALA A 36 -8.49 11.36 8.40
N SER A 37 -8.44 10.33 7.53
CA SER A 37 -9.65 9.71 7.01
C SER A 37 -9.49 8.19 6.80
N ARG A 38 -10.61 7.49 6.71
CA ARG A 38 -10.73 6.06 6.44
C ARG A 38 -11.82 5.85 5.40
N THR A 39 -11.47 5.20 4.30
CA THR A 39 -12.43 4.80 3.26
C THR A 39 -12.39 3.29 3.13
N LEU A 40 -13.54 2.67 3.18
CA LEU A 40 -13.76 1.27 2.85
C LEU A 40 -14.48 1.22 1.51
N LEU A 41 -13.91 0.51 0.57
CA LEU A 41 -14.49 0.21 -0.74
C LEU A 41 -14.78 -1.28 -0.78
N THR A 42 -15.89 -1.65 -1.40
CA THR A 42 -16.28 -3.06 -1.59
C THR A 42 -17.04 -3.19 -2.90
N ASP A 43 -16.66 -4.14 -3.71
CA ASP A 43 -17.36 -4.56 -4.92
C ASP A 43 -17.29 -6.09 -5.09
N GLU A 44 -17.59 -6.60 -6.26
CA GLU A 44 -17.54 -8.04 -6.59
C GLU A 44 -16.12 -8.64 -6.55
N ASN A 45 -15.08 -7.82 -6.70
CA ASN A 45 -13.67 -8.23 -6.69
C ASN A 45 -13.07 -8.23 -5.28
N GLY A 46 -13.79 -7.75 -4.28
CA GLY A 46 -13.34 -7.76 -2.88
C GLY A 46 -13.49 -6.44 -2.16
N SER A 47 -12.58 -6.17 -1.23
CA SER A 47 -12.58 -4.93 -0.46
C SER A 47 -11.21 -4.26 -0.45
N ALA A 48 -11.22 -2.92 -0.42
CA ALA A 48 -10.03 -2.11 -0.24
C ALA A 48 -10.21 -1.09 0.88
N VAL A 49 -9.13 -0.87 1.62
CA VAL A 49 -9.04 0.18 2.64
C VAL A 49 -8.09 1.26 2.16
N VAL A 50 -8.56 2.50 2.17
CA VAL A 50 -7.72 3.68 1.94
C VAL A 50 -7.66 4.50 3.21
N LEU A 51 -6.46 4.78 3.68
CA LEU A 51 -6.22 5.65 4.82
C LEU A 51 -5.48 6.91 4.37
N GLU A 52 -5.91 8.06 4.87
CA GLU A 52 -5.16 9.31 4.80
C GLU A 52 -4.34 9.44 6.08
N LEU A 53 -3.02 9.29 5.95
CA LEU A 53 -2.05 9.37 7.04
C LEU A 53 -1.47 10.78 7.06
N ARG A 54 -1.70 11.53 8.12
CA ARG A 54 -1.13 12.87 8.32
C ARG A 54 0.09 12.80 9.23
N ASN A 55 1.24 13.17 8.70
CA ASN A 55 2.43 13.40 9.49
C ASN A 55 2.37 14.80 10.10
N ARG A 56 2.39 14.88 11.43
CA ARG A 56 2.32 16.14 12.19
C ARG A 56 3.69 16.73 12.46
N THR A 57 4.77 16.00 12.16
CA THR A 57 6.13 16.49 12.31
C THR A 57 6.62 17.18 11.03
N PRO A 58 7.61 18.06 11.08
CA PRO A 58 8.17 18.70 9.89
C PRO A 58 9.03 17.75 9.06
N THR A 59 9.50 16.64 9.63
CA THR A 59 10.39 15.68 8.96
C THR A 59 9.61 14.51 8.37
N PRO A 60 10.02 13.99 7.19
CA PRO A 60 9.44 12.77 6.66
C PRO A 60 9.63 11.57 7.61
N LEU A 61 8.67 10.66 7.63
CA LEU A 61 8.69 9.45 8.44
C LEU A 61 8.69 8.23 7.52
N ALA A 62 9.65 7.32 7.71
CA ALA A 62 9.77 6.10 6.93
C ALA A 62 9.14 4.90 7.64
N SER A 63 8.63 3.95 6.84
CA SER A 63 8.07 2.67 7.29
C SER A 63 7.06 2.85 8.43
N VAL A 64 6.11 3.76 8.24
CA VAL A 64 5.08 4.07 9.25
C VAL A 64 4.18 2.84 9.42
N PRO A 65 4.19 2.15 10.56
CA PRO A 65 3.35 0.98 10.78
C PRO A 65 1.86 1.36 10.73
N VAL A 66 1.08 0.55 10.02
CA VAL A 66 -0.37 0.74 9.85
C VAL A 66 -1.09 -0.55 10.19
N SER A 67 -1.89 -0.53 11.24
CA SER A 67 -2.78 -1.62 11.61
C SER A 67 -4.21 -1.29 11.22
N ILE A 68 -4.88 -2.23 10.55
CA ILE A 68 -6.31 -2.16 10.26
C ILE A 68 -7.03 -3.37 10.84
N ASN A 69 -8.21 -3.13 11.37
CA ASN A 69 -9.20 -4.13 11.75
C ASN A 69 -10.51 -3.76 11.09
N LEU A 70 -11.06 -4.67 10.30
CA LEU A 70 -12.36 -4.49 9.67
C LEU A 70 -13.42 -5.23 10.48
N GLU A 71 -14.52 -4.55 10.72
CA GLU A 71 -15.66 -5.07 11.47
C GLU A 71 -16.89 -5.18 10.57
N ASN A 72 -17.66 -6.23 10.76
CA ASN A 72 -18.97 -6.40 10.10
C ASN A 72 -20.05 -5.52 10.77
N ALA A 73 -21.30 -5.63 10.30
CA ALA A 73 -22.43 -4.87 10.84
C ALA A 73 -22.72 -5.16 12.33
N ARG A 74 -22.26 -6.30 12.85
CA ARG A 74 -22.42 -6.70 14.27
C ARG A 74 -21.21 -6.30 15.14
N GLY A 75 -20.24 -5.55 14.60
CA GLY A 75 -19.02 -5.16 15.30
C GLY A 75 -17.99 -6.29 15.48
N ARG A 76 -18.19 -7.44 14.83
CA ARG A 76 -17.18 -8.53 14.87
C ARG A 76 -16.05 -8.24 13.89
N SER A 77 -14.81 -8.53 14.31
CA SER A 77 -13.65 -8.47 13.44
C SER A 77 -13.74 -9.55 12.35
N VAL A 78 -13.63 -9.13 11.08
CA VAL A 78 -13.70 -10.00 9.89
C VAL A 78 -12.42 -9.96 9.07
N PHE A 79 -11.51 -9.05 9.37
CA PHE A 79 -10.19 -8.99 8.76
C PHE A 79 -9.22 -8.16 9.61
N LYS A 80 -7.96 -8.58 9.68
CA LYS A 80 -6.83 -7.80 10.22
C LYS A 80 -5.61 -7.98 9.34
N ASN A 81 -4.81 -6.93 9.22
CA ASN A 81 -3.52 -7.00 8.54
C ASN A 81 -2.36 -7.35 9.49
N ASP A 82 -2.59 -8.22 10.44
CA ASP A 82 -1.62 -8.61 11.47
C ASP A 82 -0.99 -10.00 11.24
N ALA A 83 -1.30 -10.66 10.14
CA ALA A 83 -0.73 -11.95 9.80
C ALA A 83 0.80 -11.86 9.60
N PRO A 84 1.56 -12.86 10.08
CA PRO A 84 2.99 -12.96 9.81
C PRO A 84 3.28 -13.08 8.31
N GLY A 85 4.38 -12.47 7.84
CA GLY A 85 4.86 -12.63 6.47
C GLY A 85 4.13 -11.80 5.41
N LEU A 86 3.22 -10.91 5.81
CA LEU A 86 2.61 -9.96 4.88
C LEU A 86 3.67 -9.05 4.24
N GLU A 87 3.42 -8.65 3.01
CA GLU A 87 4.24 -7.67 2.31
C GLU A 87 4.37 -6.38 3.14
N PRO A 88 5.57 -5.76 3.23
CA PRO A 88 5.76 -4.57 4.07
C PRO A 88 4.76 -3.45 3.77
N SER A 89 4.41 -3.25 2.50
CA SER A 89 3.44 -2.23 2.07
C SER A 89 1.99 -2.48 2.53
N LEU A 90 1.66 -3.70 2.97
CA LEU A 90 0.36 -4.05 3.54
C LEU A 90 0.25 -3.78 5.04
N VAL A 91 1.38 -3.57 5.70
CA VAL A 91 1.48 -3.34 7.14
C VAL A 91 2.17 -2.02 7.52
N ALA A 92 2.71 -1.30 6.53
CA ALA A 92 3.33 0.00 6.74
C ALA A 92 3.21 0.89 5.51
N ALA A 93 3.07 2.20 5.72
CA ALA A 93 3.28 3.19 4.66
C ALA A 93 4.79 3.41 4.49
N PRO A 94 5.35 3.25 3.26
CA PRO A 94 6.80 3.33 3.06
C PRO A 94 7.38 4.68 3.48
N LEU A 95 6.70 5.76 3.15
CA LEU A 95 7.09 7.13 3.49
C LEU A 95 5.86 8.01 3.68
N VAL A 96 5.85 8.83 4.74
CA VAL A 96 4.87 9.90 4.93
C VAL A 96 5.62 11.23 5.05
N ALA A 97 5.49 12.09 4.05
CA ALA A 97 6.22 13.36 4.00
C ALA A 97 5.85 14.28 5.17
N GLY A 98 6.81 15.10 5.61
CA GLY A 98 6.66 15.98 6.75
C GLY A 98 5.57 17.03 6.55
N GLY A 99 4.73 17.28 7.57
CA GLY A 99 3.66 18.25 7.56
C GLY A 99 2.53 17.99 6.56
N THR A 100 2.53 16.85 5.87
CA THR A 100 1.58 16.54 4.79
C THR A 100 0.69 15.35 5.10
N THR A 101 -0.26 15.08 4.21
CA THR A 101 -1.10 13.88 4.21
C THR A 101 -0.71 12.99 3.05
N THR A 102 -0.49 11.70 3.33
CA THR A 102 -0.17 10.66 2.35
C THR A 102 -1.26 9.59 2.37
N LEU A 103 -1.63 9.09 1.21
CA LEU A 103 -2.55 7.96 1.10
C LEU A 103 -1.79 6.63 1.28
N TRP A 104 -2.44 5.69 1.94
CA TRP A 104 -2.03 4.30 2.01
C TRP A 104 -3.22 3.42 1.60
N VAL A 105 -2.98 2.42 0.76
CA VAL A 105 -4.00 1.53 0.22
C VAL A 105 -3.67 0.08 0.57
N ASN A 106 -4.66 -0.64 1.07
CA ASN A 106 -4.65 -2.10 1.14
C ASN A 106 -5.87 -2.63 0.37
N ASP A 107 -5.62 -3.22 -0.79
CA ASP A 107 -6.60 -3.85 -1.67
C ASP A 107 -6.58 -5.39 -1.59
N GLN A 108 -5.83 -5.95 -0.64
CA GLN A 108 -5.76 -7.39 -0.38
C GLN A 108 -6.55 -7.77 0.87
N VAL A 109 -7.75 -7.26 0.97
CA VAL A 109 -8.67 -7.58 2.07
C VAL A 109 -9.47 -8.83 1.72
N GLN A 110 -9.14 -9.93 2.39
CA GLN A 110 -9.92 -11.18 2.33
C GLN A 110 -10.71 -11.30 3.64
N ALA A 111 -11.97 -10.90 3.61
CA ALA A 111 -12.85 -10.93 4.76
C ALA A 111 -13.87 -12.05 4.62
N ASP A 112 -14.10 -12.81 5.70
CA ASP A 112 -15.06 -13.93 5.73
C ASP A 112 -16.52 -13.46 5.66
N GLU A 113 -16.79 -12.22 6.04
CA GLU A 113 -18.10 -11.55 5.97
C GLU A 113 -17.92 -10.12 5.44
N PRO A 114 -18.95 -9.51 4.82
CA PRO A 114 -18.87 -8.15 4.30
C PRO A 114 -18.48 -7.15 5.39
N PRO A 115 -17.33 -6.46 5.25
CA PRO A 115 -16.91 -5.45 6.20
C PRO A 115 -17.77 -4.18 6.08
N ARG A 116 -17.97 -3.48 7.21
CA ARG A 116 -18.76 -2.25 7.29
C ARG A 116 -18.02 -1.10 7.95
N ARG A 117 -17.01 -1.40 8.74
CA ARG A 117 -16.28 -0.41 9.51
C ARG A 117 -14.78 -0.67 9.47
N VAL A 118 -13.99 0.40 9.40
CA VAL A 118 -12.54 0.35 9.50
C VAL A 118 -12.10 0.94 10.84
N VAL A 119 -11.45 0.13 11.66
CA VAL A 119 -10.68 0.58 12.82
C VAL A 119 -9.21 0.55 12.43
N ALA A 120 -8.52 1.66 12.54
CA ALA A 120 -7.13 1.76 12.10
C ALA A 120 -6.27 2.52 13.10
N LYS A 121 -4.98 2.12 13.22
CA LYS A 121 -3.97 2.75 14.06
C LYS A 121 -2.69 2.97 13.25
N GLY A 122 -2.06 4.14 13.43
CA GLY A 122 -0.70 4.40 12.97
C GLY A 122 0.27 4.19 14.14
N GLY A 123 1.34 3.43 13.92
CA GLY A 123 2.40 3.21 14.91
C GLY A 123 3.49 4.28 14.86
N ALA A 124 4.41 4.23 15.83
CA ALA A 124 5.60 5.08 15.81
C ALA A 124 6.50 4.72 14.62
N ALA A 125 7.08 5.73 13.99
CA ALA A 125 7.94 5.61 12.84
C ALA A 125 9.25 6.37 13.03
N LYS A 126 10.24 6.09 12.17
CA LYS A 126 11.55 6.74 12.24
C LYS A 126 11.59 7.98 11.35
N PRO A 127 12.11 9.11 11.84
CA PRO A 127 12.41 10.26 10.98
C PRO A 127 13.42 9.89 9.90
N VAL A 128 13.26 10.52 8.74
CA VAL A 128 14.20 10.40 7.62
C VAL A 128 15.21 11.54 7.72
N THR A 129 16.50 11.23 7.65
CA THR A 129 17.60 12.21 7.74
C THR A 129 18.27 12.51 6.39
N GLY A 130 17.91 11.79 5.33
CA GLY A 130 18.47 11.95 3.98
C GLY A 130 17.47 12.52 2.98
N ASP A 131 17.94 12.70 1.76
CA ASP A 131 17.11 13.14 0.65
C ASP A 131 16.07 12.08 0.27
N VAL A 132 14.85 12.55 0.01
CA VAL A 132 13.76 11.70 -0.46
C VAL A 132 13.91 11.46 -1.97
N PRO A 133 14.12 10.21 -2.41
CA PRO A 133 14.26 9.89 -3.84
C PRO A 133 13.04 10.33 -4.64
N LYS A 134 13.29 10.97 -5.77
CA LYS A 134 12.23 11.43 -6.69
C LYS A 134 11.83 10.30 -7.62
N LEU A 135 10.54 10.03 -7.67
CA LEU A 135 9.89 9.10 -8.60
C LEU A 135 8.82 9.86 -9.37
N SER A 136 8.63 9.55 -10.64
CA SER A 136 7.62 10.19 -11.48
C SER A 136 6.74 9.18 -12.19
N ILE A 137 5.47 9.53 -12.37
CA ILE A 137 4.48 8.74 -13.11
C ILE A 137 4.32 9.35 -14.50
N GLU A 138 4.46 8.52 -15.52
CA GLU A 138 4.35 8.91 -16.92
C GLU A 138 3.28 8.08 -17.64
N ARG A 139 2.68 8.67 -18.69
CA ARG A 139 1.73 7.98 -19.59
C ARG A 139 0.56 7.30 -18.85
N LEU A 140 0.08 7.94 -17.78
CA LEU A 140 -1.06 7.45 -17.02
C LEU A 140 -2.31 7.42 -17.90
N LYS A 141 -2.98 6.26 -17.93
CA LYS A 141 -4.23 6.03 -18.64
C LYS A 141 -5.21 5.26 -17.75
N LEU A 142 -6.49 5.48 -17.97
CA LEU A 142 -7.56 4.64 -17.48
C LEU A 142 -8.05 3.77 -18.64
N GLU A 143 -7.95 2.47 -18.51
CA GLU A 143 -8.27 1.50 -19.55
C GLU A 143 -9.35 0.56 -19.04
N GLN A 144 -10.17 0.05 -19.98
CA GLN A 144 -11.17 -0.95 -19.68
C GLN A 144 -10.67 -2.30 -20.17
N ASP A 145 -10.42 -3.22 -19.25
CA ASP A 145 -10.17 -4.62 -19.55
C ASP A 145 -11.52 -5.35 -19.66
N PRO A 146 -11.73 -6.15 -20.72
CA PRO A 146 -12.99 -6.89 -20.91
C PRO A 146 -13.26 -7.95 -19.83
N VAL A 147 -12.21 -8.49 -19.20
CA VAL A 147 -12.28 -9.59 -18.22
C VAL A 147 -12.15 -9.05 -16.80
N ASP A 148 -11.11 -8.23 -16.55
CA ASP A 148 -10.71 -7.81 -15.22
C ASP A 148 -11.23 -6.43 -14.81
N GLY A 149 -12.03 -5.79 -15.69
CA GLY A 149 -12.67 -4.51 -15.39
C GLY A 149 -11.80 -3.28 -15.66
N THR A 150 -11.97 -2.21 -14.91
CA THR A 150 -11.26 -0.95 -15.16
C THR A 150 -9.92 -0.93 -14.43
N LEU A 151 -8.85 -0.57 -15.15
CA LEU A 151 -7.50 -0.47 -14.62
C LEU A 151 -6.84 0.89 -14.93
N ALA A 152 -5.89 1.30 -14.09
CA ALA A 152 -4.95 2.35 -14.40
C ALA A 152 -3.64 1.74 -14.88
N SER A 153 -3.18 2.13 -16.07
CA SER A 153 -1.88 1.75 -16.60
C SER A 153 -0.96 2.96 -16.74
N GLY A 154 0.36 2.71 -16.72
CA GLY A 154 1.34 3.76 -16.88
C GLY A 154 2.77 3.27 -16.75
N LYS A 155 3.69 4.22 -16.63
CA LYS A 155 5.10 3.94 -16.35
C LYS A 155 5.53 4.72 -15.12
N ILE A 156 6.27 4.05 -14.22
CA ILE A 156 7.00 4.71 -13.16
C ILE A 156 8.45 4.87 -13.56
N LYS A 157 9.02 6.04 -13.32
CA LYS A 157 10.44 6.36 -13.57
C LYS A 157 11.13 6.67 -12.26
N ASN A 158 12.33 6.15 -12.08
CA ASN A 158 13.21 6.51 -10.99
C ASN A 158 14.12 7.66 -11.41
N ASP A 159 13.80 8.87 -10.99
CA ASP A 159 14.57 10.09 -11.28
C ASP A 159 15.68 10.34 -10.25
N SER A 160 15.91 9.40 -9.33
CA SER A 160 16.96 9.48 -8.30
C SER A 160 18.16 8.58 -8.62
N GLY A 161 19.24 8.75 -7.86
CA GLY A 161 20.42 7.87 -7.87
C GLY A 161 20.26 6.59 -7.06
N VAL A 162 19.11 6.38 -6.38
CA VAL A 162 18.90 5.29 -5.42
C VAL A 162 18.06 4.18 -6.02
N LEU A 163 18.58 2.95 -5.99
CA LEU A 163 17.81 1.77 -6.41
C LEU A 163 16.60 1.55 -5.51
N GLN A 164 15.40 1.59 -6.07
CA GLN A 164 14.17 1.23 -5.36
C GLN A 164 13.94 -0.29 -5.39
N ARG A 165 13.46 -0.84 -4.27
CA ARG A 165 13.13 -2.27 -4.11
C ARG A 165 11.76 -2.40 -3.50
N LYS A 166 10.96 -3.40 -3.96
CA LYS A 166 9.59 -3.62 -3.45
C LYS A 166 8.76 -2.32 -3.44
N LEU A 167 8.91 -1.55 -4.53
CA LEU A 167 8.21 -0.29 -4.68
C LEU A 167 6.72 -0.58 -4.85
N VAL A 168 5.88 0.14 -4.13
CA VAL A 168 4.43 0.10 -4.27
C VAL A 168 3.93 1.36 -4.95
N ILE A 169 3.02 1.18 -5.90
CA ILE A 169 2.31 2.25 -6.61
C ILE A 169 0.86 2.18 -6.16
N TYR A 170 0.33 3.27 -5.66
CA TYR A 170 -1.05 3.41 -5.25
C TYR A 170 -1.83 4.22 -6.29
N ALA A 171 -3.06 3.81 -6.55
CA ALA A 171 -4.02 4.58 -7.32
C ALA A 171 -5.30 4.76 -6.54
N VAL A 172 -5.84 5.98 -6.55
CA VAL A 172 -7.18 6.27 -6.05
C VAL A 172 -7.94 7.08 -7.09
N ALA A 173 -9.25 6.90 -7.15
CA ALA A 173 -10.14 7.69 -7.98
C ALA A 173 -11.10 8.48 -7.09
N ARG A 174 -11.18 9.81 -7.31
CA ARG A 174 -12.03 10.71 -6.52
C ARG A 174 -13.16 11.29 -7.35
N LYS A 175 -14.36 11.27 -6.79
CA LYS A 175 -15.54 11.92 -7.37
C LYS A 175 -16.22 12.76 -6.30
N GLY A 176 -16.38 14.07 -6.54
CA GLY A 176 -16.93 14.99 -5.55
C GLY A 176 -16.16 14.99 -4.23
N GLY A 177 -14.82 14.89 -4.27
CA GLY A 177 -13.95 14.83 -3.08
C GLY A 177 -13.87 13.46 -2.38
N ARG A 178 -14.78 12.52 -2.68
CA ARG A 178 -14.80 11.17 -2.08
C ARG A 178 -13.97 10.19 -2.91
N ILE A 179 -13.25 9.29 -2.25
CA ILE A 179 -12.61 8.15 -2.91
C ILE A 179 -13.70 7.14 -3.28
N VAL A 180 -13.77 6.79 -4.57
CA VAL A 180 -14.78 5.88 -5.15
C VAL A 180 -14.16 4.61 -5.72
N ALA A 181 -12.84 4.59 -5.90
CA ALA A 181 -12.10 3.40 -6.27
C ALA A 181 -10.64 3.52 -5.79
N ALA A 182 -10.01 2.38 -5.52
CA ALA A 182 -8.60 2.31 -5.13
C ALA A 182 -7.99 0.97 -5.52
N GLY A 183 -6.67 0.99 -5.73
CA GLY A 183 -5.89 -0.21 -6.01
C GLY A 183 -4.40 0.06 -5.88
N ARG A 184 -3.58 -0.98 -6.05
CA ARG A 184 -2.12 -0.90 -5.96
C ARG A 184 -1.43 -1.87 -6.90
N ALA A 185 -0.18 -1.56 -7.25
CA ALA A 185 0.72 -2.46 -7.98
C ALA A 185 2.10 -2.44 -7.34
N GLY A 186 2.86 -3.51 -7.54
CA GLY A 186 4.23 -3.65 -7.08
C GLY A 186 5.25 -3.58 -8.22
N VAL A 187 6.44 -3.03 -7.93
CA VAL A 187 7.62 -3.12 -8.77
C VAL A 187 8.77 -3.63 -7.92
N ASP A 188 9.22 -4.85 -8.18
CA ASP A 188 10.23 -5.51 -7.36
C ASP A 188 11.56 -4.75 -7.32
N ARG A 189 11.97 -4.16 -8.45
CA ARG A 189 13.23 -3.48 -8.58
C ARG A 189 13.18 -2.40 -9.66
N LEU A 190 13.47 -1.15 -9.28
CA LEU A 190 13.55 -0.02 -10.19
C LEU A 190 14.90 0.69 -10.04
N LYS A 191 15.82 0.46 -11.01
CA LYS A 191 17.16 1.05 -11.01
C LYS A 191 17.12 2.56 -11.27
N PRO A 192 18.14 3.33 -10.83
CA PRO A 192 18.31 4.73 -11.18
C PRO A 192 18.15 5.00 -12.68
N GLY A 193 17.42 6.04 -13.03
CA GLY A 193 17.14 6.46 -14.42
C GLY A 193 16.28 5.51 -15.23
N LYS A 194 15.84 4.36 -14.71
CA LYS A 194 15.03 3.38 -15.43
C LYS A 194 13.54 3.58 -15.20
N LYS A 195 12.75 2.98 -16.10
CA LYS A 195 11.28 2.96 -16.07
C LYS A 195 10.79 1.53 -15.94
N ALA A 196 9.65 1.36 -15.27
CA ALA A 196 8.88 0.12 -15.25
C ALA A 196 7.41 0.42 -15.59
N GLY A 197 6.76 -0.49 -16.32
CA GLY A 197 5.31 -0.45 -16.53
C GLY A 197 4.58 -0.91 -15.28
N PHE A 198 3.35 -0.41 -15.08
CA PHE A 198 2.43 -0.89 -14.06
C PHE A 198 1.01 -0.96 -14.61
N ALA A 199 0.22 -1.86 -14.02
CA ALA A 199 -1.23 -1.95 -14.18
C ALA A 199 -1.84 -2.10 -12.79
N ILE A 200 -2.85 -1.30 -12.47
CA ILE A 200 -3.55 -1.29 -11.17
C ILE A 200 -5.02 -1.51 -11.43
N PHE A 201 -5.54 -2.65 -11.03
CA PHE A 201 -6.96 -2.93 -11.00
C PHE A 201 -7.60 -2.26 -9.80
N PHE A 202 -8.82 -1.79 -9.95
CA PHE A 202 -9.52 -1.07 -8.92
C PHE A 202 -10.54 -1.95 -8.19
N ILE A 203 -10.61 -1.79 -6.89
CA ILE A 203 -11.80 -2.07 -6.10
C ILE A 203 -12.63 -0.79 -6.08
N GLY A 204 -13.90 -0.89 -6.48
CA GLY A 204 -14.81 0.25 -6.71
C GLY A 204 -14.81 0.72 -8.16
N ASN A 205 -15.59 1.76 -8.46
CA ASN A 205 -15.79 2.23 -9.83
C ASN A 205 -15.11 3.58 -10.09
N PRO A 206 -13.98 3.61 -10.85
CA PRO A 206 -13.25 4.84 -11.15
C PRO A 206 -13.87 5.65 -12.30
N LYS A 207 -14.93 5.20 -12.96
CA LYS A 207 -15.52 5.86 -14.14
C LYS A 207 -16.00 7.27 -13.82
N GLY A 208 -15.50 8.23 -14.60
CA GLY A 208 -15.84 9.65 -14.44
C GLY A 208 -15.28 10.30 -13.16
N ALA A 209 -14.29 9.66 -12.53
CA ALA A 209 -13.58 10.19 -11.36
C ALA A 209 -12.21 10.74 -11.75
N LYS A 210 -11.67 11.65 -10.94
CA LYS A 210 -10.29 12.12 -11.06
C LYS A 210 -9.34 11.06 -10.53
N LEU A 211 -8.40 10.64 -11.36
CA LEU A 211 -7.38 9.64 -11.01
C LEU A 211 -6.17 10.31 -10.36
N GLU A 212 -5.71 9.76 -9.25
CA GLU A 212 -4.49 10.13 -8.53
C GLU A 212 -3.63 8.89 -8.37
N VAL A 213 -2.39 8.94 -8.91
CA VAL A 213 -1.42 7.82 -8.82
C VAL A 213 -0.11 8.34 -8.24
N PHE A 214 0.44 7.62 -7.29
CA PHE A 214 1.68 8.00 -6.63
C PHE A 214 2.42 6.76 -6.13
N ALA A 215 3.73 6.90 -5.95
CA ALA A 215 4.60 5.84 -5.46
C ALA A 215 5.57 6.44 -4.43
N PRO A 216 5.34 6.22 -3.13
CA PRO A 216 6.30 6.64 -2.12
C PRO A 216 7.59 5.81 -2.26
N PRO A 217 8.79 6.42 -2.19
CA PRO A 217 10.03 5.67 -2.21
C PRO A 217 10.12 4.72 -1.02
N THR A 218 10.71 3.55 -1.27
CA THR A 218 10.86 2.47 -0.28
C THR A 218 12.29 2.33 0.21
N VAL A 219 13.25 2.86 -0.55
CA VAL A 219 14.66 2.98 -0.17
C VAL A 219 15.03 4.45 -0.22
N LEU A 220 15.65 4.96 0.82
CA LEU A 220 16.05 6.36 0.98
C LEU A 220 17.56 6.52 0.72
N ALA A 221 17.99 7.74 0.39
CA ALA A 221 19.40 8.05 0.14
C ALA A 221 20.22 8.09 1.43
#